data_83b0cafd8c0c7de215a525a57d23f212
#
_entry.id   83b0cafd8c0c7de215a525a57d23f212
#
_cell.length_a   1.000
_cell.length_b   1.000
_cell.length_c   1.000
_cell.angle_alpha   90.00
_cell.angle_beta   90.00
_cell.angle_gamma   90.00
#
_symmetry.space_group_name_H-M   'P 1'
#
loop_
_entity.id
_entity.type
_entity.pdbx_description
1 polymer ?
#
loop_
_entity_poly.entity_id
_entity_poly.type
_entity_poly.pdbx_seq_one_letter_code
_entity_poly.pdbx_strand_id
1 'polypeptide(L)'
;MTNDRPIRICRVIARINGGGTAVHLQNLGVNLDPNQFEQVTLCGKVGPDEVDVSDGLRNAGLVVVQIDTLQRELRPLSDLVSLFRLITFFRQWKPDIVETHTAKAGTLGRLAALFAGVPVRLHVFHGHIFEGFFPPRKARIFLEVERVLARITTRIIALGEHQRSDLLSRGIGKNRQVLSIPLGFNLDRFSSIPVESELIGTGPLRRELGVENVEKAVTPIIGMIARLVPTKAHEVFLEAAELILHTIPGAHFVIVGDGECRKKLEETARTHPSGKRMHFLGWRTDTPELYAEIDLIMHTSDSEGMPVAIIEALASGIPVVATAVGGVPDLIQEGTNGHLVPPRDPQAIANVVLSILTDPSKWAQMRSAARKSVTPRHTVETLTANMTRLYKSLVPNPAAL
;
A
#
# COMPACT_ATOMS: atom_id res chain seq x y z
N MET A 1 34.41 -22.47 -15.50
CA MET A 1 32.98 -22.68 -15.68
C MET A 1 32.30 -21.73 -14.70
N THR A 2 31.80 -20.62 -15.20
CA THR A 2 31.00 -19.67 -14.37
C THR A 2 29.77 -20.42 -13.91
N ASN A 3 29.58 -20.47 -12.59
CA ASN A 3 28.41 -21.13 -12.00
C ASN A 3 27.22 -20.20 -12.17
N ASP A 4 26.70 -20.16 -13.42
CA ASP A 4 25.64 -19.26 -13.87
C ASP A 4 24.24 -19.75 -13.43
N ARG A 5 24.13 -20.36 -12.22
CA ARG A 5 22.81 -20.67 -11.72
C ARG A 5 22.08 -19.39 -11.30
N PRO A 6 20.77 -19.33 -11.49
CA PRO A 6 19.97 -18.23 -10.99
C PRO A 6 20.11 -18.05 -9.48
N ILE A 7 20.03 -16.79 -9.02
CA ILE A 7 19.96 -16.46 -7.60
C ILE A 7 18.60 -16.96 -7.07
N ARG A 8 18.62 -17.77 -6.01
CA ARG A 8 17.42 -18.34 -5.38
C ARG A 8 16.85 -17.41 -4.34
N ILE A 9 15.64 -16.91 -4.58
CA ILE A 9 14.93 -15.99 -3.69
C ILE A 9 13.70 -16.68 -3.11
N CYS A 10 13.67 -16.83 -1.78
CA CYS A 10 12.48 -17.31 -1.07
C CYS A 10 11.79 -16.16 -0.36
N ARG A 11 10.58 -15.80 -0.78
CA ARG A 11 9.74 -14.81 -0.09
C ARG A 11 8.86 -15.49 0.95
N VAL A 12 8.71 -14.87 2.12
CA VAL A 12 7.87 -15.37 3.21
C VAL A 12 6.87 -14.30 3.64
N ILE A 13 5.60 -14.64 3.57
CA ILE A 13 4.51 -13.74 3.97
C ILE A 13 3.47 -14.49 4.80
N ALA A 14 2.88 -13.83 5.80
CA ALA A 14 1.89 -14.48 6.67
C ALA A 14 0.62 -14.88 5.92
N ARG A 15 0.19 -14.13 4.92
CA ARG A 15 -0.94 -14.41 4.04
C ARG A 15 -0.93 -13.55 2.79
N ILE A 16 -1.53 -14.03 1.72
CA ILE A 16 -1.68 -13.30 0.44
C ILE A 16 -3.16 -12.93 0.29
N ASN A 17 -3.55 -11.83 0.94
CA ASN A 17 -4.89 -11.26 0.83
C ASN A 17 -4.93 -10.07 -0.13
N GLY A 18 -6.11 -9.67 -0.60
CA GLY A 18 -6.29 -8.50 -1.44
C GLY A 18 -5.72 -7.24 -0.79
N GLY A 19 -4.73 -6.62 -1.44
CA GLY A 19 -4.06 -5.39 -0.96
C GLY A 19 -2.68 -5.17 -1.55
N GLY A 20 -2.06 -4.04 -1.21
CA GLY A 20 -0.80 -3.58 -1.79
C GLY A 20 0.37 -4.56 -1.68
N THR A 21 0.41 -5.38 -0.63
CA THR A 21 1.48 -6.40 -0.46
C THR A 21 1.39 -7.51 -1.50
N ALA A 22 0.16 -8.00 -1.81
CA ALA A 22 -0.03 -9.01 -2.84
C ALA A 22 0.33 -8.47 -4.23
N VAL A 23 -0.09 -7.25 -4.52
CA VAL A 23 0.25 -6.55 -5.77
C VAL A 23 1.75 -6.36 -5.90
N HIS A 24 2.45 -5.97 -4.82
CA HIS A 24 3.91 -5.87 -4.80
C HIS A 24 4.59 -7.21 -5.12
N LEU A 25 4.17 -8.30 -4.46
CA LEU A 25 4.72 -9.63 -4.70
C LEU A 25 4.52 -10.08 -6.15
N GLN A 26 3.32 -9.85 -6.71
CA GLN A 26 3.02 -10.19 -8.09
C GLN A 26 3.85 -9.35 -9.06
N ASN A 27 3.82 -8.03 -8.93
CA ASN A 27 4.54 -7.12 -9.82
C ASN A 27 6.04 -7.39 -9.82
N LEU A 28 6.64 -7.56 -8.64
CA LEU A 28 8.06 -7.88 -8.56
C LEU A 28 8.35 -9.28 -9.10
N GLY A 29 7.54 -10.28 -8.70
CA GLY A 29 7.79 -11.67 -9.07
C GLY A 29 7.70 -11.93 -10.57
N VAL A 30 6.69 -11.37 -11.24
CA VAL A 30 6.48 -11.56 -12.70
C VAL A 30 7.55 -10.84 -13.53
N ASN A 31 8.09 -9.73 -13.04
CA ASN A 31 9.02 -8.89 -13.82
C ASN A 31 10.50 -9.16 -13.54
N LEU A 32 10.85 -10.03 -12.59
CA LEU A 32 12.23 -10.49 -12.43
C LEU A 32 12.59 -11.50 -13.53
N ASP A 33 13.74 -11.32 -14.15
CA ASP A 33 14.25 -12.20 -15.20
C ASP A 33 14.45 -13.64 -14.70
N PRO A 34 13.71 -14.64 -15.20
CA PRO A 34 13.80 -16.02 -14.72
C PRO A 34 15.15 -16.70 -15.02
N ASN A 35 15.92 -16.18 -15.97
CA ASN A 35 17.29 -16.67 -16.23
C ASN A 35 18.27 -16.23 -15.12
N GLN A 36 17.94 -15.16 -14.39
CA GLN A 36 18.80 -14.61 -13.34
C GLN A 36 18.29 -14.96 -11.93
N PHE A 37 16.97 -15.21 -11.79
CA PHE A 37 16.33 -15.40 -10.49
C PHE A 37 15.38 -16.60 -10.49
N GLU A 38 15.62 -17.56 -9.60
CA GLU A 38 14.68 -18.64 -9.26
C GLU A 38 13.91 -18.24 -8.01
N GLN A 39 12.56 -18.25 -8.07
CA GLN A 39 11.74 -17.64 -7.03
C GLN A 39 10.71 -18.61 -6.46
N VAL A 40 10.47 -18.54 -5.14
CA VAL A 40 9.36 -19.20 -4.46
C VAL A 40 8.75 -18.28 -3.40
N THR A 41 7.45 -18.28 -3.26
CA THR A 41 6.74 -17.56 -2.20
C THR A 41 6.11 -18.54 -1.24
N LEU A 42 6.48 -18.48 0.04
CA LEU A 42 5.86 -19.23 1.12
C LEU A 42 4.82 -18.36 1.80
N CYS A 43 3.58 -18.81 1.87
CA CYS A 43 2.50 -18.06 2.51
C CYS A 43 1.71 -18.92 3.48
N GLY A 44 1.01 -18.30 4.42
CA GLY A 44 0.02 -18.94 5.27
C GLY A 44 -1.39 -18.80 4.70
N LYS A 45 -2.38 -19.29 5.43
CA LYS A 45 -3.81 -19.15 5.11
C LYS A 45 -4.30 -17.74 5.39
N VAL A 46 -5.21 -17.25 4.54
CA VAL A 46 -6.01 -16.05 4.83
C VAL A 46 -7.08 -16.35 5.89
N GLY A 47 -7.54 -15.31 6.58
CA GLY A 47 -8.67 -15.43 7.51
C GLY A 47 -10.01 -15.64 6.79
N PRO A 48 -11.06 -16.07 7.53
CA PRO A 48 -12.37 -16.36 6.94
C PRO A 48 -13.04 -15.14 6.28
N ASP A 49 -12.72 -13.95 6.76
CA ASP A 49 -13.27 -12.68 6.26
C ASP A 49 -12.33 -11.96 5.27
N GLU A 50 -11.31 -12.66 4.77
CA GLU A 50 -10.33 -12.10 3.84
C GLU A 50 -10.42 -12.82 2.49
N VAL A 51 -10.22 -12.07 1.40
CA VAL A 51 -10.17 -12.64 0.05
C VAL A 51 -8.75 -13.17 -0.21
N ASP A 52 -8.64 -14.48 -0.46
CA ASP A 52 -7.37 -15.09 -0.92
C ASP A 52 -7.13 -14.76 -2.39
N VAL A 53 -6.00 -14.13 -2.66
CA VAL A 53 -5.57 -13.79 -4.02
C VAL A 53 -4.33 -14.59 -4.45
N SER A 54 -3.98 -15.64 -3.73
CA SER A 54 -2.81 -16.48 -4.02
C SER A 54 -2.91 -17.18 -5.38
N ASP A 55 -4.11 -17.53 -5.82
CA ASP A 55 -4.33 -18.10 -7.16
C ASP A 55 -4.02 -17.12 -8.28
N GLY A 56 -4.23 -15.83 -8.07
CA GLY A 56 -3.80 -14.79 -9.00
C GLY A 56 -2.29 -14.80 -9.24
N LEU A 57 -1.50 -15.00 -8.18
CA LEU A 57 -0.04 -15.12 -8.30
C LEU A 57 0.35 -16.42 -9.03
N ARG A 58 -0.31 -17.55 -8.73
CA ARG A 58 -0.07 -18.83 -9.42
C ARG A 58 -0.40 -18.74 -10.91
N ASN A 59 -1.53 -18.14 -11.24
CA ASN A 59 -1.96 -17.93 -12.63
C ASN A 59 -1.00 -16.98 -13.39
N ALA A 60 -0.32 -16.09 -12.67
CA ALA A 60 0.73 -15.26 -13.22
C ALA A 60 2.10 -15.99 -13.36
N GLY A 61 2.16 -17.30 -13.10
CA GLY A 61 3.34 -18.14 -13.24
C GLY A 61 4.28 -18.17 -12.03
N LEU A 62 3.87 -17.63 -10.89
CA LEU A 62 4.70 -17.64 -9.67
C LEU A 62 4.49 -18.93 -8.86
N VAL A 63 5.59 -19.47 -8.32
CA VAL A 63 5.53 -20.63 -7.43
C VAL A 63 5.12 -20.16 -6.03
N VAL A 64 3.92 -20.58 -5.60
CA VAL A 64 3.36 -20.25 -4.27
C VAL A 64 3.11 -21.53 -3.49
N VAL A 65 3.79 -21.68 -2.35
CA VAL A 65 3.67 -22.82 -1.44
C VAL A 65 3.01 -22.39 -0.15
N GLN A 66 1.93 -23.04 0.22
CA GLN A 66 1.18 -22.73 1.43
C GLN A 66 1.70 -23.50 2.64
N ILE A 67 1.89 -22.80 3.74
CA ILE A 67 2.24 -23.34 5.06
C ILE A 67 1.05 -23.13 5.99
N ASP A 68 0.20 -24.11 6.16
CA ASP A 68 -1.09 -23.99 6.88
C ASP A 68 -0.98 -23.48 8.31
N THR A 69 0.15 -23.71 8.96
CA THR A 69 0.42 -23.26 10.33
C THR A 69 0.87 -21.81 10.41
N LEU A 70 1.29 -21.19 9.30
CA LEU A 70 1.66 -19.79 9.23
C LEU A 70 0.40 -18.93 9.08
N GLN A 71 -0.08 -18.35 10.20
CA GLN A 71 -1.31 -17.56 10.27
C GLN A 71 -0.99 -16.15 10.79
N ARG A 72 -1.96 -15.22 10.67
CA ARG A 72 -1.79 -13.84 11.17
C ARG A 72 -1.70 -13.78 12.69
N GLU A 73 -2.59 -14.52 13.38
CA GLU A 73 -2.68 -14.50 14.84
C GLU A 73 -1.46 -15.17 15.48
N LEU A 74 -1.11 -14.69 16.68
CA LEU A 74 -0.08 -15.31 17.50
C LEU A 74 -0.63 -16.61 18.12
N ARG A 75 -0.10 -17.75 17.68
CA ARG A 75 -0.43 -19.09 18.19
C ARG A 75 0.87 -19.84 18.47
N PRO A 76 1.41 -19.82 19.70
CA PRO A 76 2.78 -20.25 19.99
C PRO A 76 3.14 -21.65 19.47
N LEU A 77 2.25 -22.63 19.59
CA LEU A 77 2.49 -23.99 19.10
C LEU A 77 2.51 -24.05 17.55
N SER A 78 1.54 -23.40 16.88
CA SER A 78 1.54 -23.30 15.42
C SER A 78 2.72 -22.53 14.90
N ASP A 79 3.16 -21.49 15.63
CA ASP A 79 4.29 -20.67 15.27
C ASP A 79 5.60 -21.46 15.36
N LEU A 80 5.75 -22.29 16.38
CA LEU A 80 6.89 -23.20 16.50
C LEU A 80 6.91 -24.22 15.35
N VAL A 81 5.77 -24.82 15.01
CA VAL A 81 5.65 -25.74 13.87
C VAL A 81 6.00 -25.01 12.56
N SER A 82 5.50 -23.77 12.37
CA SER A 82 5.84 -22.95 11.20
C SER A 82 7.33 -22.68 11.12
N LEU A 83 7.97 -22.35 12.25
CA LEU A 83 9.40 -22.13 12.31
C LEU A 83 10.19 -23.36 11.84
N PHE A 84 9.85 -24.55 12.33
CA PHE A 84 10.53 -25.79 11.91
C PHE A 84 10.28 -26.13 10.45
N ARG A 85 9.06 -25.93 9.94
CA ARG A 85 8.74 -26.12 8.51
C ARG A 85 9.55 -25.18 7.61
N LEU A 86 9.67 -23.92 8.00
CA LEU A 86 10.50 -22.93 7.28
C LEU A 86 11.98 -23.32 7.29
N ILE A 87 12.54 -23.75 8.45
CA ILE A 87 13.94 -24.20 8.55
C ILE A 87 14.16 -25.39 7.63
N THR A 88 13.28 -26.39 7.66
CA THR A 88 13.37 -27.58 6.82
C THR A 88 13.32 -27.21 5.35
N PHE A 89 12.38 -26.37 4.95
CA PHE A 89 12.27 -25.89 3.57
C PHE A 89 13.53 -25.16 3.12
N PHE A 90 14.07 -24.24 3.93
CA PHE A 90 15.27 -23.49 3.58
C PHE A 90 16.52 -24.40 3.47
N ARG A 91 16.64 -25.42 4.31
CA ARG A 91 17.74 -26.40 4.23
C ARG A 91 17.65 -27.28 2.97
N GLN A 92 16.43 -27.60 2.51
CA GLN A 92 16.19 -28.40 1.31
C GLN A 92 16.35 -27.56 0.04
N TRP A 93 15.67 -26.40 -0.03
CA TRP A 93 15.64 -25.54 -1.23
C TRP A 93 16.91 -24.68 -1.39
N LYS A 94 17.62 -24.42 -0.30
CA LYS A 94 18.87 -23.66 -0.21
C LYS A 94 18.79 -22.29 -0.89
N PRO A 95 17.91 -21.37 -0.40
CA PRO A 95 17.83 -20.02 -0.92
C PRO A 95 19.13 -19.25 -0.68
N ASP A 96 19.51 -18.41 -1.63
CA ASP A 96 20.58 -17.42 -1.46
C ASP A 96 20.06 -16.23 -0.65
N ILE A 97 18.77 -15.87 -0.88
CA ILE A 97 18.07 -14.77 -0.23
C ILE A 97 16.76 -15.25 0.36
N VAL A 98 16.52 -14.95 1.62
CA VAL A 98 15.20 -14.99 2.22
C VAL A 98 14.70 -13.56 2.41
N GLU A 99 13.59 -13.23 1.74
CA GLU A 99 12.92 -11.95 1.84
C GLU A 99 11.61 -12.12 2.60
N THR A 100 11.41 -11.37 3.68
CA THR A 100 10.27 -11.51 4.56
C THR A 100 9.37 -10.28 4.53
N HIS A 101 8.05 -10.50 4.59
CA HIS A 101 7.02 -9.47 4.57
C HIS A 101 6.11 -9.63 5.78
N THR A 102 5.60 -8.51 6.32
CA THR A 102 4.73 -8.48 7.52
C THR A 102 5.41 -8.92 8.82
N ALA A 103 4.88 -8.49 9.96
CA ALA A 103 5.57 -8.66 11.26
C ALA A 103 5.80 -10.12 11.65
N LYS A 104 4.75 -10.96 11.62
CA LYS A 104 4.87 -12.36 12.07
C LYS A 104 5.73 -13.21 11.14
N ALA A 105 5.47 -13.16 9.83
CA ALA A 105 6.31 -13.86 8.85
C ALA A 105 7.74 -13.29 8.82
N GLY A 106 7.87 -11.98 9.07
CA GLY A 106 9.15 -11.32 9.30
C GLY A 106 9.94 -11.93 10.46
N THR A 107 9.28 -12.15 11.58
CA THR A 107 9.92 -12.76 12.76
C THR A 107 10.31 -14.22 12.49
N LEU A 108 9.35 -15.04 12.11
CA LEU A 108 9.58 -16.47 11.91
C LEU A 108 10.53 -16.75 10.74
N GLY A 109 10.37 -16.03 9.62
CA GLY A 109 11.20 -16.19 8.42
C GLY A 109 12.66 -15.80 8.65
N ARG A 110 12.93 -14.66 9.33
CA ARG A 110 14.30 -14.22 9.64
C ARG A 110 14.99 -15.18 10.61
N LEU A 111 14.29 -15.67 11.65
CA LEU A 111 14.81 -16.67 12.57
C LEU A 111 15.07 -18.01 11.85
N ALA A 112 14.12 -18.48 11.05
CA ALA A 112 14.28 -19.71 10.30
C ALA A 112 15.47 -19.63 9.33
N ALA A 113 15.62 -18.51 8.64
CA ALA A 113 16.75 -18.28 7.72
C ALA A 113 18.10 -18.26 8.44
N LEU A 114 18.16 -17.66 9.65
CA LEU A 114 19.35 -17.70 10.49
C LEU A 114 19.70 -19.12 10.88
N PHE A 115 18.75 -19.91 11.41
CA PHE A 115 18.98 -21.30 11.83
C PHE A 115 19.24 -22.28 10.65
N ALA A 116 18.76 -21.93 9.46
CA ALA A 116 19.06 -22.68 8.25
C ALA A 116 20.40 -22.29 7.58
N GLY A 117 21.07 -21.24 8.08
CA GLY A 117 22.34 -20.75 7.51
C GLY A 117 22.18 -19.97 6.20
N VAL A 118 20.99 -19.39 5.92
CA VAL A 118 20.78 -18.59 4.72
C VAL A 118 21.63 -17.31 4.79
N PRO A 119 22.45 -17.01 3.77
CA PRO A 119 23.43 -15.93 3.84
C PRO A 119 22.79 -14.54 3.84
N VAL A 120 21.76 -14.32 3.03
CA VAL A 120 21.12 -13.02 2.89
C VAL A 120 19.68 -13.04 3.44
N ARG A 121 19.41 -12.18 4.41
CA ARG A 121 18.10 -12.04 5.06
C ARG A 121 17.59 -10.61 4.88
N LEU A 122 16.51 -10.46 4.11
CA LEU A 122 15.86 -9.19 3.84
C LEU A 122 14.52 -9.10 4.59
N HIS A 123 14.14 -7.89 4.95
CA HIS A 123 12.80 -7.62 5.49
C HIS A 123 12.22 -6.35 4.87
N VAL A 124 11.00 -6.46 4.33
CA VAL A 124 10.27 -5.34 3.72
C VAL A 124 9.16 -4.89 4.67
N PHE A 125 9.22 -3.64 5.10
CA PHE A 125 8.19 -3.01 5.93
C PHE A 125 7.09 -2.45 5.05
N HIS A 126 5.90 -3.08 5.03
CA HIS A 126 4.71 -2.59 4.31
C HIS A 126 3.85 -1.61 5.13
N GLY A 127 4.26 -1.28 6.31
CA GLY A 127 3.62 -0.38 7.26
C GLY A 127 4.09 -0.65 8.67
N HIS A 128 3.82 0.26 9.58
CA HIS A 128 4.18 0.07 10.99
C HIS A 128 3.04 -0.58 11.76
N ILE A 129 3.37 -1.52 12.62
CA ILE A 129 2.43 -2.07 13.60
C ILE A 129 2.54 -1.36 14.96
N PHE A 130 3.43 -0.36 15.06
CA PHE A 130 3.75 0.29 16.32
C PHE A 130 2.80 1.42 16.68
N GLU A 131 2.02 1.93 15.71
CA GLU A 131 1.07 3.02 15.91
C GLU A 131 -0.32 2.62 15.40
N GLY A 132 -1.34 2.91 16.19
CA GLY A 132 -2.75 2.72 15.82
C GLY A 132 -3.27 1.28 15.86
N PHE A 133 -2.42 0.25 15.96
CA PHE A 133 -2.85 -1.16 15.93
C PHE A 133 -2.94 -1.83 17.30
N PHE A 134 -2.10 -1.40 18.26
CA PHE A 134 -2.02 -2.04 19.57
C PHE A 134 -1.89 -1.02 20.70
N PRO A 135 -2.30 -1.39 21.94
CA PRO A 135 -2.02 -0.60 23.13
C PRO A 135 -0.51 -0.35 23.29
N PRO A 136 -0.09 0.78 23.89
CA PRO A 136 1.31 1.22 23.95
C PRO A 136 2.29 0.17 24.50
N ARG A 137 1.89 -0.60 25.51
CA ARG A 137 2.73 -1.67 26.10
C ARG A 137 3.03 -2.77 25.06
N LYS A 138 2.01 -3.21 24.31
CA LYS A 138 2.16 -4.24 23.28
C LYS A 138 2.96 -3.73 22.08
N ALA A 139 2.73 -2.49 21.67
CA ALA A 139 3.49 -1.83 20.62
C ALA A 139 5.00 -1.77 20.96
N ARG A 140 5.35 -1.46 22.23
CA ARG A 140 6.73 -1.45 22.70
C ARG A 140 7.40 -2.83 22.61
N ILE A 141 6.69 -3.91 22.95
CA ILE A 141 7.22 -5.27 22.80
C ILE A 141 7.55 -5.57 21.33
N PHE A 142 6.65 -5.26 20.41
CA PHE A 142 6.91 -5.46 18.99
C PHE A 142 8.09 -4.62 18.49
N LEU A 143 8.24 -3.39 18.98
CA LEU A 143 9.37 -2.54 18.67
C LEU A 143 10.71 -3.17 19.13
N GLU A 144 10.78 -3.67 20.36
CA GLU A 144 11.99 -4.34 20.85
C GLU A 144 12.30 -5.62 20.05
N VAL A 145 11.27 -6.40 19.69
CA VAL A 145 11.45 -7.58 18.83
C VAL A 145 12.05 -7.17 17.49
N GLU A 146 11.55 -6.11 16.85
CA GLU A 146 12.10 -5.64 15.56
C GLU A 146 13.52 -5.10 15.70
N ARG A 147 13.87 -4.43 16.79
CA ARG A 147 15.25 -4.00 17.10
C ARG A 147 16.22 -5.18 17.19
N VAL A 148 15.79 -6.26 17.84
CA VAL A 148 16.61 -7.48 17.95
C VAL A 148 16.72 -8.17 16.58
N LEU A 149 15.62 -8.31 15.85
CA LEU A 149 15.61 -8.93 14.54
C LEU A 149 16.42 -8.14 13.50
N ALA A 150 16.49 -6.83 13.63
CA ALA A 150 17.33 -6.00 12.77
C ALA A 150 18.82 -6.41 12.85
N ARG A 151 19.30 -6.90 14.01
CA ARG A 151 20.70 -7.34 14.18
C ARG A 151 21.05 -8.56 13.32
N ILE A 152 20.07 -9.38 13.00
CA ILE A 152 20.22 -10.58 12.16
C ILE A 152 19.75 -10.38 10.72
N THR A 153 19.29 -9.19 10.35
CA THR A 153 18.80 -8.83 9.04
C THR A 153 19.91 -8.19 8.20
N THR A 154 20.13 -8.65 6.98
CA THR A 154 21.19 -8.11 6.09
C THR A 154 20.82 -6.71 5.60
N ARG A 155 19.58 -6.54 5.09
CA ARG A 155 19.00 -5.24 4.70
C ARG A 155 17.53 -5.17 5.09
N ILE A 156 17.10 -3.99 5.42
CA ILE A 156 15.71 -3.63 5.72
C ILE A 156 15.26 -2.68 4.62
N ILE A 157 14.11 -2.95 4.04
CA ILE A 157 13.53 -2.16 2.96
C ILE A 157 12.33 -1.40 3.51
N ALA A 158 12.43 -0.08 3.50
CA ALA A 158 11.33 0.85 3.71
C ALA A 158 10.76 1.26 2.34
N LEU A 159 9.47 1.58 2.27
CA LEU A 159 8.79 1.93 1.02
C LEU A 159 8.93 3.42 0.65
N GLY A 160 9.49 4.23 1.55
CA GLY A 160 9.74 5.65 1.35
C GLY A 160 10.76 6.19 2.34
N GLU A 161 11.22 7.43 2.13
CA GLU A 161 12.24 8.07 2.98
C GLU A 161 11.69 8.46 4.36
N HIS A 162 10.42 8.86 4.42
CA HIS A 162 9.76 9.13 5.70
C HIS A 162 9.72 7.87 6.57
N GLN A 163 9.26 6.75 6.01
CA GLN A 163 9.26 5.47 6.70
C GLN A 163 10.68 5.02 7.09
N ARG A 164 11.68 5.21 6.20
CA ARG A 164 13.08 4.92 6.50
C ARG A 164 13.57 5.72 7.70
N SER A 165 13.31 7.02 7.72
CA SER A 165 13.69 7.92 8.81
C SER A 165 13.02 7.53 10.12
N ASP A 166 11.74 7.15 10.08
CA ASP A 166 11.01 6.70 11.27
C ASP A 166 11.57 5.37 11.82
N LEU A 167 11.88 4.38 10.99
CA LEU A 167 12.53 3.14 11.42
C LEU A 167 13.87 3.41 12.12
N LEU A 168 14.69 4.28 11.54
CA LEU A 168 15.99 4.67 12.11
C LEU A 168 15.83 5.41 13.44
N SER A 169 14.89 6.35 13.56
CA SER A 169 14.61 7.09 14.79
C SER A 169 14.17 6.17 15.94
N ARG A 170 13.46 5.10 15.61
CA ARG A 170 13.05 4.04 16.56
C ARG A 170 14.16 3.04 16.87
N GLY A 171 15.35 3.18 16.29
CA GLY A 171 16.49 2.27 16.50
C GLY A 171 16.35 0.92 15.79
N ILE A 172 15.51 0.84 14.75
CA ILE A 172 15.38 -0.36 13.91
C ILE A 172 16.40 -0.26 12.78
N GLY A 173 17.48 -1.03 12.89
CA GLY A 173 18.56 -1.06 11.92
C GLY A 173 19.54 0.12 12.04
N LYS A 174 20.47 0.17 11.07
CA LYS A 174 21.48 1.22 10.94
C LYS A 174 21.32 1.94 9.60
N ASN A 175 21.87 3.14 9.47
CA ASN A 175 21.72 3.97 8.26
C ASN A 175 22.09 3.23 6.95
N ARG A 176 23.18 2.44 6.96
CA ARG A 176 23.59 1.63 5.79
C ARG A 176 22.77 0.35 5.60
N GLN A 177 21.95 -0.02 6.56
CA GLN A 177 21.14 -1.25 6.55
C GLN A 177 19.73 -1.01 6.06
N VAL A 178 19.13 0.14 6.40
CA VAL A 178 17.77 0.52 6.01
C VAL A 178 17.83 1.26 4.68
N LEU A 179 17.22 0.69 3.67
CA LEU A 179 17.14 1.23 2.32
C LEU A 179 15.70 1.70 2.02
N SER A 180 15.57 2.75 1.23
CA SER A 180 14.28 3.19 0.70
C SER A 180 14.12 2.67 -0.72
N ILE A 181 13.15 1.77 -0.94
CA ILE A 181 12.77 1.25 -2.25
C ILE A 181 11.26 1.35 -2.38
N PRO A 182 10.77 2.30 -3.18
CA PRO A 182 9.34 2.49 -3.38
C PRO A 182 8.64 1.28 -4.00
N LEU A 183 7.35 1.14 -3.73
CA LEU A 183 6.49 0.19 -4.43
C LEU A 183 6.38 0.56 -5.91
N GLY A 184 6.27 -0.45 -6.77
CA GLY A 184 6.05 -0.29 -8.21
C GLY A 184 4.73 -0.90 -8.66
N PHE A 185 4.03 -0.16 -9.51
CA PHE A 185 2.73 -0.54 -10.06
C PHE A 185 2.71 -0.36 -11.57
N ASN A 186 1.85 -1.12 -12.24
CA ASN A 186 1.51 -0.82 -13.63
C ASN A 186 0.56 0.38 -13.62
N LEU A 187 1.12 1.55 -13.90
CA LEU A 187 0.39 2.83 -13.89
C LEU A 187 -0.18 3.21 -15.26
N ASP A 188 0.05 2.44 -16.33
CA ASP A 188 -0.37 2.77 -17.68
C ASP A 188 -1.89 2.95 -17.78
N ARG A 189 -2.66 2.08 -17.13
CA ARG A 189 -4.12 2.15 -17.09
C ARG A 189 -4.65 3.43 -16.44
N PHE A 190 -3.89 4.02 -15.53
CA PHE A 190 -4.22 5.26 -14.83
C PHE A 190 -3.68 6.49 -15.55
N SER A 191 -2.49 6.37 -16.16
CA SER A 191 -1.84 7.48 -16.86
C SER A 191 -2.44 7.76 -18.25
N SER A 192 -3.15 6.82 -18.85
CA SER A 192 -3.85 7.01 -20.12
C SER A 192 -5.12 7.85 -20.03
N ILE A 193 -5.60 8.13 -18.81
CA ILE A 193 -6.76 9.01 -18.58
C ILE A 193 -6.41 10.43 -19.04
N PRO A 194 -7.21 11.08 -19.93
CA PRO A 194 -6.97 12.45 -20.35
C PRO A 194 -6.96 13.41 -19.15
N VAL A 195 -5.91 14.24 -19.04
CA VAL A 195 -5.84 15.28 -18.00
C VAL A 195 -6.68 16.50 -18.38
N GLU A 196 -6.86 16.72 -19.69
CA GLU A 196 -7.77 17.74 -20.21
C GLU A 196 -9.19 17.32 -19.85
N SER A 197 -9.61 17.77 -18.69
CA SER A 197 -10.95 17.48 -18.22
C SER A 197 -11.96 18.28 -19.04
N GLU A 198 -12.85 17.60 -19.69
CA GLU A 198 -14.14 18.17 -20.02
C GLU A 198 -14.70 18.82 -18.76
N LEU A 199 -15.07 20.09 -18.85
CA LEU A 199 -15.69 20.84 -17.75
C LEU A 199 -17.03 20.19 -17.33
N ILE A 200 -17.60 19.42 -18.24
CA ILE A 200 -18.86 18.68 -18.07
C ILE A 200 -18.53 17.18 -17.99
N GLY A 201 -18.95 16.56 -16.92
CA GLY A 201 -18.72 15.11 -16.71
C GLY A 201 -19.83 14.27 -17.34
N THR A 202 -19.45 13.28 -18.13
CA THR A 202 -20.39 12.42 -18.88
C THR A 202 -20.20 10.91 -18.62
N GLY A 203 -19.32 10.55 -17.71
CA GLY A 203 -18.93 9.16 -17.48
C GLY A 203 -19.95 8.29 -16.72
N PRO A 204 -19.69 6.97 -16.68
CA PRO A 204 -20.58 6.00 -16.02
C PRO A 204 -20.85 6.30 -14.55
N LEU A 205 -19.82 6.73 -13.78
CA LEU A 205 -19.99 7.07 -12.38
C LEU A 205 -20.94 8.27 -12.20
N ARG A 206 -20.76 9.32 -13.00
CA ARG A 206 -21.65 10.50 -12.93
C ARG A 206 -23.10 10.15 -13.29
N ARG A 207 -23.29 9.22 -14.23
CA ARG A 207 -24.62 8.69 -14.59
C ARG A 207 -25.21 7.90 -13.43
N GLU A 208 -24.42 7.03 -12.80
CA GLU A 208 -24.82 6.27 -11.59
C GLU A 208 -25.25 7.21 -10.45
N LEU A 209 -24.57 8.35 -10.30
CA LEU A 209 -24.87 9.37 -9.29
C LEU A 209 -25.98 10.36 -9.69
N GLY A 210 -26.48 10.31 -10.93
CA GLY A 210 -27.51 11.23 -11.46
C GLY A 210 -27.01 12.67 -11.67
N VAL A 211 -25.72 12.85 -11.92
CA VAL A 211 -25.06 14.15 -12.16
C VAL A 211 -24.34 14.20 -13.52
N GLU A 212 -24.82 13.43 -14.48
CA GLU A 212 -24.36 13.45 -15.85
C GLU A 212 -24.74 14.80 -16.52
N ASN A 213 -23.85 15.31 -17.37
CA ASN A 213 -24.02 16.57 -18.10
C ASN A 213 -24.10 17.83 -17.21
N VAL A 214 -23.62 17.76 -15.98
CA VAL A 214 -23.51 18.91 -15.07
C VAL A 214 -22.03 19.32 -14.96
N GLU A 215 -21.78 20.62 -14.83
CA GLU A 215 -20.42 21.13 -14.63
C GLU A 215 -19.76 20.54 -13.39
N LYS A 216 -18.52 20.10 -13.52
CA LYS A 216 -17.75 19.52 -12.41
C LYS A 216 -17.52 20.51 -11.27
N ALA A 217 -17.42 21.79 -11.56
CA ALA A 217 -17.28 22.84 -10.56
C ALA A 217 -18.52 22.95 -9.65
N VAL A 218 -19.71 22.60 -10.16
CA VAL A 218 -20.98 22.66 -9.40
C VAL A 218 -21.26 21.33 -8.68
N THR A 219 -20.84 20.20 -9.30
CA THR A 219 -21.05 18.85 -8.78
C THR A 219 -19.74 18.07 -8.73
N PRO A 220 -18.73 18.52 -7.94
CA PRO A 220 -17.48 17.76 -7.83
C PRO A 220 -17.73 16.43 -7.15
N ILE A 221 -17.00 15.39 -7.60
CA ILE A 221 -16.95 14.07 -6.99
C ILE A 221 -15.68 13.97 -6.17
N ILE A 222 -15.83 13.77 -4.87
CA ILE A 222 -14.73 13.58 -3.92
C ILE A 222 -14.70 12.12 -3.50
N GLY A 223 -13.58 11.44 -3.74
CA GLY A 223 -13.45 10.01 -3.52
C GLY A 223 -12.59 9.63 -2.32
N MET A 224 -12.92 8.50 -1.68
CA MET A 224 -12.03 7.74 -0.82
C MET A 224 -12.01 6.28 -1.25
N ILE A 225 -10.84 5.78 -1.68
CA ILE A 225 -10.68 4.39 -2.10
C ILE A 225 -9.84 3.67 -1.06
N ALA A 226 -10.48 2.86 -0.23
CA ALA A 226 -9.85 2.19 0.90
C ALA A 226 -10.69 1.04 1.43
N ARG A 227 -10.05 0.09 2.15
CA ARG A 227 -10.81 -0.91 2.92
C ARG A 227 -11.60 -0.22 4.05
N LEU A 228 -12.81 -0.67 4.29
CA LEU A 228 -13.65 -0.13 5.36
C LEU A 228 -13.30 -0.77 6.71
N VAL A 229 -12.14 -0.36 7.25
CA VAL A 229 -11.60 -0.80 8.55
C VAL A 229 -11.31 0.42 9.44
N PRO A 230 -11.22 0.26 10.79
CA PRO A 230 -11.12 1.39 11.72
C PRO A 230 -9.96 2.33 11.42
N THR A 231 -8.79 1.80 11.01
CA THR A 231 -7.60 2.60 10.74
C THR A 231 -7.71 3.55 9.54
N LYS A 232 -8.78 3.43 8.74
CA LYS A 232 -9.05 4.33 7.61
C LYS A 232 -9.88 5.54 7.97
N ALA A 233 -10.43 5.57 9.18
CA ALA A 233 -11.14 6.71 9.78
C ALA A 233 -12.20 7.34 8.86
N HIS A 234 -13.07 6.51 8.26
CA HIS A 234 -14.13 6.97 7.36
C HIS A 234 -15.13 7.91 8.04
N GLU A 235 -15.24 7.87 9.37
CA GLU A 235 -16.04 8.83 10.13
C GLU A 235 -15.53 10.28 9.96
N VAL A 236 -14.22 10.48 9.87
CA VAL A 236 -13.62 11.79 9.61
C VAL A 236 -13.93 12.26 8.17
N PHE A 237 -14.00 11.32 7.21
CA PHE A 237 -14.44 11.60 5.85
C PHE A 237 -15.90 12.11 5.82
N LEU A 238 -16.80 11.47 6.59
CA LEU A 238 -18.21 11.90 6.72
C LEU A 238 -18.33 13.31 7.32
N GLU A 239 -17.60 13.58 8.39
CA GLU A 239 -17.60 14.87 9.07
C GLU A 239 -17.04 15.99 8.15
N ALA A 240 -15.94 15.73 7.45
CA ALA A 240 -15.39 16.68 6.48
C ALA A 240 -16.36 16.92 5.31
N ALA A 241 -17.05 15.90 4.84
CA ALA A 241 -18.05 16.01 3.77
C ALA A 241 -19.19 16.94 4.16
N GLU A 242 -19.70 16.90 5.41
CA GLU A 242 -20.70 17.82 5.89
C GLU A 242 -20.22 19.27 5.80
N LEU A 243 -19.00 19.54 6.28
CA LEU A 243 -18.41 20.89 6.23
C LEU A 243 -18.25 21.40 4.79
N ILE A 244 -17.87 20.52 3.86
CA ILE A 244 -17.72 20.88 2.44
C ILE A 244 -19.09 21.22 1.82
N LEU A 245 -20.14 20.48 2.16
CA LEU A 245 -21.50 20.69 1.63
C LEU A 245 -22.09 22.06 2.01
N HIS A 246 -21.66 22.67 3.10
CA HIS A 246 -22.08 24.04 3.43
C HIS A 246 -21.64 25.07 2.37
N THR A 247 -20.51 24.82 1.70
CA THR A 247 -19.95 25.73 0.66
C THR A 247 -20.27 25.22 -0.76
N ILE A 248 -20.21 23.91 -0.98
CA ILE A 248 -20.49 23.27 -2.28
C ILE A 248 -21.64 22.26 -2.11
N PRO A 249 -22.91 22.71 -2.08
CA PRO A 249 -24.06 21.83 -1.83
C PRO A 249 -24.26 20.74 -2.89
N GLY A 250 -23.68 20.93 -4.08
CA GLY A 250 -23.72 19.98 -5.19
C GLY A 250 -22.65 18.88 -5.13
N ALA A 251 -21.71 18.91 -4.18
CA ALA A 251 -20.66 17.91 -4.09
C ALA A 251 -21.22 16.51 -3.81
N HIS A 252 -20.60 15.50 -4.40
CA HIS A 252 -20.87 14.09 -4.16
C HIS A 252 -19.64 13.41 -3.57
N PHE A 253 -19.86 12.46 -2.66
CA PHE A 253 -18.80 11.75 -1.96
C PHE A 253 -18.93 10.26 -2.24
N VAL A 254 -17.86 9.65 -2.76
CA VAL A 254 -17.85 8.22 -3.10
C VAL A 254 -16.84 7.47 -2.22
N ILE A 255 -17.30 6.39 -1.61
CA ILE A 255 -16.47 5.47 -0.83
C ILE A 255 -16.40 4.15 -1.60
N VAL A 256 -15.19 3.81 -2.07
CA VAL A 256 -14.92 2.61 -2.84
C VAL A 256 -14.12 1.64 -1.98
N GLY A 257 -14.65 0.45 -1.79
CA GLY A 257 -14.06 -0.61 -0.98
C GLY A 257 -15.09 -1.33 -0.13
N ASP A 258 -14.62 -2.29 0.65
CA ASP A 258 -15.43 -3.09 1.57
C ASP A 258 -14.65 -3.39 2.85
N GLY A 259 -15.34 -3.87 3.89
CA GLY A 259 -14.71 -4.26 5.15
C GLY A 259 -15.67 -4.27 6.34
N GLU A 260 -15.14 -4.64 7.48
CA GLU A 260 -15.89 -4.86 8.73
C GLU A 260 -16.69 -3.62 9.21
N CYS A 261 -16.26 -2.41 8.83
CA CYS A 261 -16.95 -1.17 9.22
C CYS A 261 -18.10 -0.79 8.29
N ARG A 262 -18.30 -1.46 7.14
CA ARG A 262 -19.26 -1.05 6.11
C ARG A 262 -20.67 -0.81 6.67
N LYS A 263 -21.24 -1.82 7.31
CA LYS A 263 -22.61 -1.75 7.85
C LYS A 263 -22.81 -0.55 8.79
N LYS A 264 -21.87 -0.38 9.72
CA LYS A 264 -21.90 0.73 10.68
C LYS A 264 -21.79 2.09 9.98
N LEU A 265 -20.92 2.21 8.98
CA LEU A 265 -20.73 3.46 8.23
C LEU A 265 -21.96 3.81 7.40
N GLU A 266 -22.59 2.85 6.72
CA GLU A 266 -23.83 3.06 5.98
C GLU A 266 -24.98 3.46 6.92
N GLU A 267 -25.10 2.84 8.10
CA GLU A 267 -26.08 3.21 9.13
C GLU A 267 -25.84 4.64 9.64
N THR A 268 -24.58 5.00 9.91
CA THR A 268 -24.22 6.36 10.32
C THR A 268 -24.56 7.37 9.22
N ALA A 269 -24.18 7.09 7.98
CA ALA A 269 -24.43 7.98 6.84
C ALA A 269 -25.92 8.24 6.61
N ARG A 270 -26.82 7.26 6.85
CA ARG A 270 -28.27 7.44 6.68
C ARG A 270 -28.85 8.59 7.52
N THR A 271 -28.31 8.85 8.71
CA THR A 271 -28.75 9.89 9.64
C THR A 271 -27.85 11.12 9.61
N HIS A 272 -26.70 11.04 8.95
CA HIS A 272 -25.74 12.12 8.86
C HIS A 272 -26.19 13.19 7.85
N PRO A 273 -25.96 14.48 8.09
CA PRO A 273 -26.34 15.56 7.16
C PRO A 273 -25.79 15.36 5.74
N SER A 274 -24.57 14.83 5.59
CA SER A 274 -23.96 14.51 4.29
C SER A 274 -24.53 13.25 3.62
N GLY A 275 -25.39 12.48 4.30
CA GLY A 275 -25.77 11.13 3.90
C GLY A 275 -26.42 11.02 2.53
N LYS A 276 -27.23 12.01 2.13
CA LYS A 276 -27.85 12.05 0.79
C LYS A 276 -26.85 12.21 -0.36
N ARG A 277 -25.63 12.66 -0.06
CA ARG A 277 -24.54 12.89 -1.00
C ARG A 277 -23.42 11.85 -0.88
N MET A 278 -23.60 10.87 0.03
CA MET A 278 -22.63 9.82 0.30
C MET A 278 -22.99 8.52 -0.43
N HIS A 279 -22.07 7.97 -1.21
CA HIS A 279 -22.31 6.79 -2.03
C HIS A 279 -21.29 5.70 -1.71
N PHE A 280 -21.75 4.56 -1.22
CA PHE A 280 -20.93 3.38 -0.91
C PHE A 280 -20.96 2.43 -2.12
N LEU A 281 -19.90 2.44 -2.93
CA LEU A 281 -19.83 1.69 -4.19
C LEU A 281 -19.37 0.24 -4.02
N GLY A 282 -18.98 -0.16 -2.80
CA GLY A 282 -18.47 -1.51 -2.54
C GLY A 282 -17.12 -1.78 -3.19
N TRP A 283 -16.78 -3.05 -3.29
CA TRP A 283 -15.55 -3.46 -3.97
C TRP A 283 -15.71 -3.31 -5.50
N ARG A 284 -14.77 -2.59 -6.12
CA ARG A 284 -14.76 -2.30 -7.56
C ARG A 284 -13.45 -2.76 -8.20
N THR A 285 -13.52 -3.22 -9.42
CA THR A 285 -12.34 -3.64 -10.23
C THR A 285 -12.05 -2.68 -11.38
N ASP A 286 -12.98 -1.80 -11.69
CA ASP A 286 -12.93 -0.73 -12.70
C ASP A 286 -12.37 0.57 -12.10
N THR A 287 -11.32 0.47 -11.29
CA THR A 287 -10.75 1.61 -10.59
C THR A 287 -10.19 2.70 -11.51
N PRO A 288 -9.57 2.40 -12.67
CA PRO A 288 -9.16 3.46 -13.60
C PRO A 288 -10.32 4.32 -14.10
N GLU A 289 -11.45 3.66 -14.42
CA GLU A 289 -12.67 4.33 -14.89
C GLU A 289 -13.27 5.21 -13.80
N LEU A 290 -13.24 4.76 -12.54
CA LEU A 290 -13.68 5.57 -11.39
C LEU A 290 -12.76 6.79 -11.18
N TYR A 291 -11.43 6.59 -11.21
CA TYR A 291 -10.50 7.71 -11.08
C TYR A 291 -10.66 8.74 -12.21
N ALA A 292 -11.06 8.34 -13.41
CA ALA A 292 -11.31 9.27 -14.51
C ALA A 292 -12.39 10.31 -14.19
N GLU A 293 -13.32 9.97 -13.29
CA GLU A 293 -14.47 10.80 -12.95
C GLU A 293 -14.40 11.48 -11.59
N ILE A 294 -13.46 11.06 -10.74
CA ILE A 294 -13.21 11.66 -9.43
C ILE A 294 -12.39 12.95 -9.60
N ASP A 295 -12.82 14.01 -8.95
CA ASP A 295 -12.20 15.34 -9.06
C ASP A 295 -11.13 15.58 -8.00
N LEU A 296 -11.23 14.91 -6.82
CA LEU A 296 -10.28 14.99 -5.72
C LEU A 296 -10.36 13.72 -4.86
N ILE A 297 -9.21 13.23 -4.41
CA ILE A 297 -9.16 12.19 -3.38
C ILE A 297 -8.96 12.82 -1.99
N MET A 298 -9.82 12.43 -1.07
CA MET A 298 -9.74 12.78 0.35
C MET A 298 -9.42 11.50 1.15
N HIS A 299 -8.21 11.41 1.72
CA HIS A 299 -7.70 10.20 2.38
C HIS A 299 -7.47 10.44 3.86
N THR A 300 -8.36 9.95 4.72
CA THR A 300 -8.49 10.35 6.13
C THR A 300 -7.86 9.38 7.14
N SER A 301 -7.03 8.46 6.70
CA SER A 301 -6.48 7.36 7.50
C SER A 301 -5.72 7.83 8.76
N ASP A 302 -5.81 7.05 9.83
CA ASP A 302 -5.00 7.20 11.04
C ASP A 302 -3.61 6.55 10.92
N SER A 303 -3.48 5.57 10.03
CA SER A 303 -2.22 4.84 9.83
C SER A 303 -2.14 4.27 8.42
N GLU A 304 -0.99 4.46 7.77
CA GLU A 304 -0.69 3.95 6.45
C GLU A 304 0.72 3.35 6.37
N GLY A 305 0.87 2.38 5.46
CA GLY A 305 2.20 1.99 4.99
C GLY A 305 2.62 2.87 3.81
N MET A 306 2.27 2.44 2.63
CA MET A 306 2.35 3.19 1.38
C MET A 306 1.00 2.99 0.68
N PRO A 307 0.09 3.99 0.72
CA PRO A 307 -1.27 3.83 0.21
C PRO A 307 -1.31 3.79 -1.32
N VAL A 308 -1.63 2.62 -1.87
CA VAL A 308 -1.72 2.37 -3.32
C VAL A 308 -2.74 3.30 -3.97
N ALA A 309 -3.88 3.52 -3.31
CA ALA A 309 -4.94 4.39 -3.81
C ALA A 309 -4.48 5.84 -4.05
N ILE A 310 -3.53 6.35 -3.26
CA ILE A 310 -2.94 7.68 -3.49
C ILE A 310 -2.03 7.64 -4.73
N ILE A 311 -1.23 6.58 -4.91
CA ILE A 311 -0.36 6.44 -6.09
C ILE A 311 -1.21 6.35 -7.37
N GLU A 312 -2.29 5.57 -7.35
CA GLU A 312 -3.23 5.44 -8.47
C GLU A 312 -3.94 6.76 -8.78
N ALA A 313 -4.40 7.49 -7.75
CA ALA A 313 -5.02 8.81 -7.90
C ALA A 313 -4.07 9.81 -8.55
N LEU A 314 -2.84 9.92 -8.03
CA LEU A 314 -1.82 10.81 -8.59
C LEU A 314 -1.44 10.42 -10.02
N ALA A 315 -1.32 9.13 -10.32
CA ALA A 315 -1.09 8.62 -11.68
C ALA A 315 -2.23 8.97 -12.64
N SER A 316 -3.46 9.02 -12.13
CA SER A 316 -4.66 9.47 -12.87
C SER A 316 -4.73 10.98 -13.02
N GLY A 317 -3.81 11.74 -12.42
CA GLY A 317 -3.82 13.20 -12.44
C GLY A 317 -4.84 13.80 -11.47
N ILE A 318 -5.15 13.13 -10.36
CA ILE A 318 -6.11 13.62 -9.37
C ILE A 318 -5.35 14.19 -8.16
N PRO A 319 -5.64 15.43 -7.74
CA PRO A 319 -5.07 16.00 -6.53
C PRO A 319 -5.57 15.26 -5.29
N VAL A 320 -4.72 15.18 -4.27
CA VAL A 320 -4.99 14.43 -3.06
C VAL A 320 -4.90 15.31 -1.82
N VAL A 321 -5.90 15.26 -0.96
CA VAL A 321 -5.85 15.78 0.41
C VAL A 321 -5.80 14.59 1.36
N ALA A 322 -4.71 14.44 2.11
CA ALA A 322 -4.48 13.27 2.91
C ALA A 322 -3.89 13.58 4.28
N THR A 323 -4.21 12.73 5.26
CA THR A 323 -3.59 12.82 6.58
C THR A 323 -2.11 12.50 6.54
N ALA A 324 -1.31 13.28 7.29
CA ALA A 324 0.15 13.16 7.34
C ALA A 324 0.59 11.95 8.20
N VAL A 325 0.30 10.73 7.74
CA VAL A 325 0.59 9.48 8.48
C VAL A 325 1.38 8.48 7.64
N GLY A 326 2.27 7.74 8.29
CA GLY A 326 3.04 6.66 7.67
C GLY A 326 3.82 7.10 6.43
N GLY A 327 3.60 6.44 5.29
CA GLY A 327 4.25 6.76 4.02
C GLY A 327 3.53 7.80 3.17
N VAL A 328 2.43 8.39 3.64
CA VAL A 328 1.70 9.43 2.88
C VAL A 328 2.57 10.65 2.59
N PRO A 329 3.42 11.16 3.53
CA PRO A 329 4.31 12.29 3.26
C PRO A 329 5.36 12.02 2.16
N ASP A 330 5.64 10.77 1.81
CA ASP A 330 6.53 10.41 0.71
C ASP A 330 5.88 10.58 -0.68
N LEU A 331 4.54 10.66 -0.73
CA LEU A 331 3.74 10.75 -1.96
C LEU A 331 3.26 12.18 -2.24
N ILE A 332 2.97 12.95 -1.20
CA ILE A 332 2.39 14.29 -1.34
C ILE A 332 3.49 15.34 -1.36
N GLN A 333 3.51 16.12 -2.44
CA GLN A 333 4.30 17.33 -2.59
C GLN A 333 3.39 18.52 -2.32
N GLU A 334 3.54 19.12 -1.13
CA GLU A 334 2.68 20.15 -0.59
C GLU A 334 2.41 21.28 -1.60
N GLY A 335 1.15 21.60 -1.86
CA GLY A 335 0.72 22.61 -2.81
C GLY A 335 0.92 22.26 -4.29
N THR A 336 1.56 21.13 -4.62
CA THR A 336 1.89 20.73 -5.99
C THR A 336 0.96 19.64 -6.52
N ASN A 337 0.88 18.50 -5.84
CA ASN A 337 0.02 17.38 -6.22
C ASN A 337 -1.07 17.08 -5.18
N GLY A 338 -1.04 17.79 -4.06
CA GLY A 338 -1.96 17.61 -2.95
C GLY A 338 -1.55 18.42 -1.73
N HIS A 339 -2.21 18.10 -0.62
CA HIS A 339 -1.92 18.71 0.68
C HIS A 339 -1.96 17.66 1.79
N LEU A 340 -1.09 17.87 2.79
CA LEU A 340 -1.07 17.09 4.02
C LEU A 340 -1.83 17.82 5.12
N VAL A 341 -2.64 17.08 5.86
CA VAL A 341 -3.43 17.59 7.00
C VAL A 341 -3.19 16.75 8.25
N PRO A 342 -3.42 17.28 9.46
CA PRO A 342 -3.38 16.48 10.67
C PRO A 342 -4.43 15.36 10.64
N PRO A 343 -4.14 14.17 11.21
CA PRO A 343 -5.16 13.14 11.39
C PRO A 343 -6.24 13.60 12.36
N ARG A 344 -7.46 13.11 12.16
CA ARG A 344 -8.62 13.40 13.01
C ARG A 344 -9.02 14.90 13.08
N ASP A 345 -8.72 15.65 12.00
CA ASP A 345 -9.10 17.07 11.87
C ASP A 345 -9.97 17.28 10.62
N PRO A 346 -11.31 17.04 10.70
CA PRO A 346 -12.21 17.22 9.57
C PRO A 346 -12.30 18.67 9.10
N GLN A 347 -12.08 19.65 9.99
CA GLN A 347 -12.09 21.07 9.62
C GLN A 347 -10.89 21.44 8.74
N ALA A 348 -9.67 20.98 9.11
CA ALA A 348 -8.49 21.19 8.30
C ALA A 348 -8.65 20.55 6.92
N ILE A 349 -9.19 19.32 6.87
CA ILE A 349 -9.47 18.60 5.61
C ILE A 349 -10.43 19.43 4.74
N ALA A 350 -11.59 19.85 5.29
CA ALA A 350 -12.60 20.59 4.55
C ALA A 350 -12.05 21.92 4.02
N ASN A 351 -11.31 22.68 4.83
CA ASN A 351 -10.73 23.96 4.44
C ASN A 351 -9.78 23.79 3.24
N VAL A 352 -8.92 22.75 3.26
CA VAL A 352 -7.99 22.47 2.16
C VAL A 352 -8.73 22.02 0.90
N VAL A 353 -9.69 21.10 1.01
CA VAL A 353 -10.53 20.64 -0.11
C VAL A 353 -11.24 21.82 -0.77
N LEU A 354 -11.88 22.68 0.01
CA LEU A 354 -12.54 23.88 -0.48
C LEU A 354 -11.56 24.81 -1.20
N SER A 355 -10.38 25.05 -0.64
CA SER A 355 -9.35 25.90 -1.27
C SER A 355 -8.88 25.41 -2.64
N ILE A 356 -9.03 24.12 -2.93
CA ILE A 356 -8.69 23.50 -4.22
C ILE A 356 -9.90 23.59 -5.17
N LEU A 357 -11.05 23.12 -4.72
CA LEU A 357 -12.23 22.96 -5.59
C LEU A 357 -12.93 24.28 -5.96
N THR A 358 -12.75 25.35 -5.15
CA THR A 358 -13.27 26.70 -5.47
C THR A 358 -12.31 27.53 -6.32
N ASP A 359 -11.10 27.01 -6.61
CA ASP A 359 -10.12 27.64 -7.50
C ASP A 359 -9.80 26.72 -8.69
N PRO A 360 -10.48 26.88 -9.85
CA PRO A 360 -10.26 26.02 -11.02
C PRO A 360 -8.83 26.06 -11.54
N SER A 361 -8.12 27.19 -11.40
CA SER A 361 -6.73 27.33 -11.83
C SER A 361 -5.80 26.47 -10.96
N LYS A 362 -5.95 26.58 -9.65
CA LYS A 362 -5.20 25.76 -8.67
C LYS A 362 -5.47 24.26 -8.88
N TRP A 363 -6.73 23.89 -9.03
CA TRP A 363 -7.12 22.49 -9.29
C TRP A 363 -6.48 21.95 -10.58
N ALA A 364 -6.54 22.69 -11.69
CA ALA A 364 -5.95 22.29 -12.97
C ALA A 364 -4.41 22.15 -12.89
N GLN A 365 -3.74 23.10 -12.21
CA GLN A 365 -2.29 23.02 -11.97
C GLN A 365 -1.90 21.78 -11.18
N MET A 366 -2.62 21.48 -10.09
CA MET A 366 -2.38 20.29 -9.27
C MET A 366 -2.62 19.01 -10.06
N ARG A 367 -3.66 18.94 -10.88
CA ARG A 367 -3.91 17.79 -11.78
C ARG A 367 -2.75 17.54 -12.72
N SER A 368 -2.24 18.58 -13.37
CA SER A 368 -1.09 18.48 -14.28
C SER A 368 0.17 17.98 -13.58
N ALA A 369 0.39 18.42 -12.34
CA ALA A 369 1.57 18.04 -11.56
C ALA A 369 1.46 16.64 -10.95
N ALA A 370 0.27 16.21 -10.56
CA ALA A 370 0.03 14.95 -9.86
C ALA A 370 0.63 13.75 -10.59
N ARG A 371 0.34 13.58 -11.88
CA ARG A 371 0.84 12.46 -12.68
C ARG A 371 2.36 12.40 -12.72
N LYS A 372 3.02 13.55 -12.88
CA LYS A 372 4.49 13.64 -12.95
C LYS A 372 5.16 13.32 -11.62
N SER A 373 4.45 13.46 -10.52
CA SER A 373 4.99 13.27 -9.17
C SER A 373 5.24 11.81 -8.80
N VAL A 374 4.53 10.87 -9.40
CA VAL A 374 4.65 9.43 -9.12
C VAL A 374 5.37 8.64 -10.20
N THR A 375 5.38 9.13 -11.44
CA THR A 375 6.11 8.52 -12.55
C THR A 375 7.47 9.24 -12.72
N PRO A 376 8.60 8.56 -12.83
CA PRO A 376 8.80 7.09 -12.93
C PRO A 376 9.03 6.38 -11.59
N ARG A 377 8.94 7.08 -10.45
CA ARG A 377 9.37 6.57 -9.14
C ARG A 377 8.62 5.30 -8.70
N HIS A 378 7.34 5.20 -9.05
CA HIS A 378 6.43 4.12 -8.64
C HIS A 378 6.03 3.18 -9.78
N THR A 379 6.88 3.01 -10.81
CA THR A 379 6.64 2.03 -11.88
C THR A 379 7.21 0.66 -11.53
N VAL A 380 6.66 -0.38 -12.16
CA VAL A 380 7.13 -1.77 -12.02
C VAL A 380 8.59 -1.90 -12.46
N GLU A 381 8.96 -1.21 -13.53
CA GLU A 381 10.32 -1.20 -14.08
C GLU A 381 11.33 -0.65 -13.06
N THR A 382 10.99 0.46 -12.42
CA THR A 382 11.84 1.09 -11.38
C THR A 382 11.98 0.18 -10.16
N LEU A 383 10.89 -0.42 -9.67
CA LEU A 383 10.92 -1.40 -8.59
C LEU A 383 11.83 -2.58 -8.96
N THR A 384 11.60 -3.19 -10.12
CA THR A 384 12.33 -4.37 -10.60
C THR A 384 13.82 -4.07 -10.76
N ALA A 385 14.16 -2.92 -11.35
CA ALA A 385 15.56 -2.50 -11.50
C ALA A 385 16.27 -2.30 -10.15
N ASN A 386 15.60 -1.66 -9.19
CA ASN A 386 16.14 -1.43 -7.86
C ASN A 386 16.34 -2.74 -7.09
N MET A 387 15.34 -3.64 -7.11
CA MET A 387 15.44 -4.94 -6.44
C MET A 387 16.48 -5.85 -7.11
N THR A 388 16.55 -5.88 -8.43
CA THR A 388 17.58 -6.62 -9.19
C THR A 388 18.98 -6.16 -8.78
N ARG A 389 19.22 -4.85 -8.74
CA ARG A 389 20.51 -4.28 -8.31
C ARG A 389 20.83 -4.67 -6.86
N LEU A 390 19.85 -4.59 -5.98
CA LEU A 390 20.01 -4.98 -4.57
C LEU A 390 20.35 -6.47 -4.45
N TYR A 391 19.58 -7.37 -5.04
CA TYR A 391 19.83 -8.81 -4.96
C TYR A 391 21.21 -9.19 -5.48
N LYS A 392 21.62 -8.68 -6.65
CA LYS A 392 22.95 -8.91 -7.21
C LYS A 392 24.09 -8.37 -6.34
N SER A 393 23.86 -7.25 -5.65
CA SER A 393 24.87 -6.66 -4.76
C SER A 393 25.09 -7.45 -3.47
N LEU A 394 24.12 -8.27 -3.07
CA LEU A 394 24.14 -9.02 -1.81
C LEU A 394 24.59 -10.47 -1.97
N VAL A 395 24.45 -11.03 -3.16
CA VAL A 395 24.94 -12.38 -3.49
C VAL A 395 26.21 -12.22 -4.31
N PRO A 396 27.41 -12.42 -3.73
CA PRO A 396 28.66 -12.31 -4.46
C PRO A 396 28.65 -13.28 -5.65
N ASN A 397 29.04 -12.79 -6.81
CA ASN A 397 29.28 -13.67 -7.94
C ASN A 397 30.44 -14.60 -7.56
N PRO A 398 30.27 -15.94 -7.59
CA PRO A 398 31.38 -16.88 -7.27
C PRO A 398 32.64 -16.71 -8.13
N ALA A 399 32.52 -16.01 -9.27
CA ALA A 399 33.63 -15.68 -10.15
C ALA A 399 34.46 -14.45 -9.71
N ALA A 400 34.06 -13.76 -8.61
CA ALA A 400 34.74 -12.56 -8.10
C ALA A 400 35.57 -12.85 -6.81
N LEU A 401 35.66 -14.09 -6.37
CA LEU A 401 36.54 -14.62 -5.33
C LEU A 401 37.56 -15.59 -5.95
#